data_d66eaed5bb9b64bdc08674ad65f99eda
#
_entry.id   d66eaed5bb9b64bdc08674ad65f99eda
#
_cell.length_a   1.000
_cell.length_b   1.000
_cell.length_c   1.000
_cell.angle_alpha   90.00
_cell.angle_beta   90.00
_cell.angle_gamma   90.00
#
_symmetry.space_group_name_H-M   'P 1'
#
loop_
_entity.id
_entity.type
_entity.pdbx_description
1 polymer ?
#
loop_
_entity_poly.entity_id
_entity_poly.type
_entity_poly.pdbx_seq_one_letter_code
_entity_poly.pdbx_strand_id
1 'polypeptide(L)' 'MKVKEIMANIRELEIEIGSAMDELEKLLGMN' A
#
# COMPACT_ATOMS: atom_id res chain seq x y z
N MET A 1 -22.24 -1.27 12.16
CA MET A 1 -21.20 -1.36 11.11
C MET A 1 -20.29 -0.16 11.21
N LYS A 2 -19.00 -0.40 11.26
CA LYS A 2 -18.04 0.67 11.49
C LYS A 2 -17.34 1.04 10.19
N VAL A 3 -18.00 1.88 9.43
CA VAL A 3 -17.49 2.28 8.12
C VAL A 3 -16.10 2.92 8.24
N LYS A 4 -15.88 3.70 9.29
CA LYS A 4 -14.59 4.37 9.45
C LYS A 4 -13.45 3.37 9.62
N GLU A 5 -13.71 2.26 10.30
CA GLU A 5 -12.68 1.23 10.45
C GLU A 5 -12.37 0.57 9.13
N ILE A 6 -13.41 0.32 8.34
CA ILE A 6 -13.21 -0.28 7.02
C ILE A 6 -12.40 0.66 6.14
N MET A 7 -12.71 1.95 6.19
CA MET A 7 -11.96 2.93 5.41
C MET A 7 -10.51 2.99 5.84
N ALA A 8 -10.27 2.93 7.14
CA ALA A 8 -8.90 2.96 7.64
C ALA A 8 -8.12 1.73 7.18
N ASN A 9 -8.77 0.57 7.17
CA ASN A 9 -8.13 -0.65 6.70
C ASN A 9 -7.76 -0.55 5.22
N ILE A 10 -8.64 0.02 4.42
CA ILE A 10 -8.36 0.20 3.00
C ILE A 10 -7.17 1.12 2.80
N ARG A 11 -7.07 2.19 3.57
CA ARG A 11 -5.94 3.10 3.46
C ARG A 11 -4.63 2.43 3.86
N GLU A 12 -4.70 1.60 4.88
CA GLU A 12 -3.51 0.86 5.28
C GLU A 12 -3.03 -0.07 4.17
N LEU A 13 -3.96 -0.73 3.51
CA LEU A 13 -3.61 -1.60 2.40
C LEU A 13 -2.97 -0.81 1.26
N GLU A 14 -3.46 0.38 0.99
CA GLU A 14 -2.88 1.23 -0.06
C GLU A 14 -1.43 1.56 0.24
N ILE A 15 -1.14 1.88 1.50
CA ILE A 15 0.24 2.18 1.90
C ILE A 15 1.12 0.96 1.71
N GLU A 16 0.65 -0.20 2.08
CA GLU A 16 1.43 -1.42 1.93
C GLU A 16 1.67 -1.76 0.48
N ILE A 17 0.66 -1.57 -0.35
CA ILE A 17 0.82 -1.81 -1.79
C ILE A 17 1.85 -0.84 -2.36
N GLY A 18 1.78 0.43 -1.98
CA GLY A 18 2.74 1.41 -2.46
C GLY A 18 4.15 1.07 -2.06
N SER A 19 4.33 0.61 -0.82
CA SER A 19 5.65 0.22 -0.34
C SER A 19 6.18 -0.99 -1.11
N ALA A 20 5.32 -1.97 -1.36
CA ALA A 20 5.72 -3.16 -2.11
C ALA A 20 6.10 -2.79 -3.54
N MET A 21 5.35 -1.88 -4.14
CA MET A 21 5.66 -1.43 -5.49
C MET A 21 7.01 -0.74 -5.54
N ASP A 22 7.31 0.07 -4.53
CA ASP A 22 8.62 0.73 -4.47
C ASP A 22 9.74 -0.28 -4.43
N GLU A 23 9.58 -1.32 -3.61
CA GLU A 23 10.60 -2.33 -3.50
C GLU A 23 10.79 -3.09 -4.80
N LEU A 24 9.69 -3.39 -5.48
CA LEU A 24 9.77 -4.06 -6.77
C LEU A 24 10.54 -3.21 -7.78
N GLU A 25 10.27 -1.91 -7.79
CA GLU A 25 10.96 -1.02 -8.70
C GLU A 25 12.45 -0.98 -8.43
N LYS A 26 12.82 -1.01 -7.17
CA LYS A 26 14.23 -1.04 -6.81
C LYS A 26 14.90 -2.31 -7.29
N LEU A 27 14.22 -3.44 -7.14
CA LEU A 27 14.76 -4.71 -7.60
C LEU A 27 14.93 -4.74 -9.10
N LEU A 28 14.03 -4.10 -9.82
CA LEU A 28 14.11 -4.03 -11.28
C LEU A 28 15.10 -2.97 -11.74
N GLY A 29 15.59 -2.14 -10.84
CA GLY A 29 16.54 -1.09 -11.19
C GLY A 29 15.91 0.04 -11.98
N MET A 30 14.64 0.32 -11.76
CA MET A 30 13.93 1.33 -12.52
C MET A 30 13.82 2.66 -11.77
N ASN A 31 14.73 2.99 -10.97
CA ASN A 31 14.72 4.26 -10.25
C ASN A 31 15.29 5.36 -11.09
#